data_be98ab24ceb6ed43519daf9185d36fde
#
_entry.id   be98ab24ceb6ed43519daf9185d36fde
#
_cell.length_a   1.000
_cell.length_b   1.000
_cell.length_c   1.000
_cell.angle_alpha   90.00
_cell.angle_beta   90.00
_cell.angle_gamma   90.00
#
_symmetry.space_group_name_H-M   'P 1'
#
loop_
_entity.id
_entity.type
_entity.pdbx_description
1 polymer ?
#
loop_
_entity_poly.entity_id
_entity_poly.type
_entity_poly.pdbx_seq_one_letter_code
_entity_poly.pdbx_strand_id
1 'polypeptide(L)'
;MTESGMLKHAAEFLQTEGGQAADLMVIHVKRRHARRCGYEEGVIPLSSRTAGSRMSQRGFTLFELIVVLFITGLVVSVAIVATGRMQDRAVFNEEARKIFQTLKHAREVSLFERRDVTFRIDEEEKRYWLDYGDEKESNARAVGKGFRLTGKDIFFFPKGNSSGGLVKIENEKGQGYAIKVDPVLGSPSIRRF
;
A
#
# COMPACT_ATOMS: atom_id res chain seq x y z
N MET A 1 -20.14 40.15 12.56
CA MET A 1 -19.66 40.44 11.21
C MET A 1 -18.46 39.50 11.01
N THR A 2 -18.43 38.47 10.28
CA THR A 2 -19.37 37.62 9.51
C THR A 2 -18.55 36.40 9.07
N GLU A 3 -18.86 35.24 9.65
CA GLU A 3 -18.23 33.93 9.32
C GLU A 3 -18.62 33.40 7.92
N SER A 4 -19.31 34.20 7.12
CA SER A 4 -19.86 33.74 5.83
C SER A 4 -18.89 33.89 4.64
N GLY A 5 -17.70 34.44 4.82
CA GLY A 5 -16.72 34.68 3.74
C GLY A 5 -15.74 33.52 3.48
N MET A 6 -15.52 32.66 4.46
CA MET A 6 -14.48 31.62 4.38
C MET A 6 -14.94 30.28 3.76
N LEU A 7 -16.24 30.06 3.71
CA LEU A 7 -16.81 28.83 3.12
C LEU A 7 -17.02 28.91 1.60
N LYS A 8 -17.01 30.10 1.01
CA LYS A 8 -17.13 30.26 -0.46
C LYS A 8 -15.81 29.98 -1.21
N HIS A 9 -14.66 30.24 -0.59
CA HIS A 9 -13.37 30.01 -1.24
C HIS A 9 -12.92 28.55 -1.24
N ALA A 10 -13.45 27.73 -0.32
CA ALA A 10 -13.14 26.29 -0.27
C ALA A 10 -13.94 25.46 -1.29
N ALA A 11 -15.08 25.96 -1.75
CA ALA A 11 -15.91 25.24 -2.73
C ALA A 11 -15.44 25.44 -4.19
N GLU A 12 -14.70 26.51 -4.46
CA GLU A 12 -14.22 26.82 -5.80
C GLU A 12 -12.92 26.14 -6.18
N PHE A 13 -12.16 25.67 -5.18
CA PHE A 13 -10.88 24.96 -5.42
C PHE A 13 -11.04 23.46 -5.72
N LEU A 14 -12.20 22.86 -5.47
CA LEU A 14 -12.44 21.43 -5.71
C LEU A 14 -13.11 21.12 -7.06
N GLN A 15 -13.35 22.12 -7.91
CA GLN A 15 -14.04 21.95 -9.19
C GLN A 15 -13.13 22.03 -10.43
N THR A 16 -11.82 22.21 -10.27
CA THR A 16 -10.88 22.39 -11.39
C THR A 16 -9.96 21.18 -11.66
N GLU A 17 -10.03 20.11 -10.89
CA GLU A 17 -9.14 18.94 -11.09
C GLU A 17 -9.85 17.66 -11.59
N GLY A 18 -11.08 17.76 -12.08
CA GLY A 18 -11.90 16.62 -12.50
C GLY A 18 -12.15 16.48 -14.01
N GLY A 19 -11.33 17.06 -14.88
CA GLY A 19 -11.69 17.15 -16.29
C GLY A 19 -10.60 16.98 -17.34
N GLN A 20 -9.60 16.12 -17.16
CA GLN A 20 -8.65 15.83 -18.26
C GLN A 20 -7.97 14.45 -18.14
N ALA A 21 -8.75 13.40 -18.29
CA ALA A 21 -8.17 12.05 -18.52
C ALA A 21 -9.09 11.12 -19.32
N ALA A 22 -9.80 11.62 -20.33
CA ALA A 22 -10.64 10.79 -21.19
C ALA A 22 -10.71 11.32 -22.63
N ASP A 23 -9.57 11.68 -23.22
CA ASP A 23 -9.55 11.95 -24.67
C ASP A 23 -8.10 11.84 -25.15
N LEU A 24 -7.72 10.67 -25.67
CA LEU A 24 -6.63 10.49 -26.62
C LEU A 24 -6.46 9.00 -26.97
N MET A 25 -7.47 8.45 -27.68
CA MET A 25 -7.21 7.33 -28.58
C MET A 25 -8.17 7.40 -29.78
N VAL A 26 -8.02 8.45 -30.56
CA VAL A 26 -8.59 8.51 -31.92
C VAL A 26 -7.57 7.88 -32.85
N ILE A 27 -7.82 6.63 -33.26
CA ILE A 27 -7.06 5.96 -34.29
C ILE A 27 -7.40 6.61 -35.64
N HIS A 28 -6.45 7.30 -36.19
CA HIS A 28 -6.50 7.93 -37.51
C HIS A 28 -6.46 6.84 -38.60
N VAL A 29 -7.61 6.38 -39.04
CA VAL A 29 -7.71 5.53 -40.25
C VAL A 29 -7.61 6.42 -41.46
N LYS A 30 -6.43 6.44 -42.05
CA LYS A 30 -6.10 7.16 -43.28
C LYS A 30 -6.80 6.49 -44.46
N ARG A 31 -7.92 7.04 -44.92
CA ARG A 31 -8.55 6.67 -46.22
C ARG A 31 -7.61 7.04 -47.35
N ARG A 32 -7.05 6.04 -48.02
CA ARG A 32 -6.42 6.23 -49.31
C ARG A 32 -7.46 6.04 -50.45
N HIS A 33 -7.47 7.00 -51.32
CA HIS A 33 -8.27 7.17 -52.50
C HIS A 33 -8.33 5.93 -53.38
N ALA A 34 -9.54 5.55 -53.76
CA ALA A 34 -9.84 4.68 -54.87
C ALA A 34 -9.56 5.40 -56.20
N ARG A 35 -8.68 4.85 -57.02
CA ARG A 35 -8.61 5.20 -58.44
C ARG A 35 -9.49 4.25 -59.21
N ARG A 36 -10.35 4.87 -59.97
CA ARG A 36 -11.27 4.35 -60.97
C ARG A 36 -10.48 3.69 -62.11
N CYS A 37 -10.76 2.47 -62.47
CA CYS A 37 -10.49 1.91 -63.81
C CYS A 37 -11.54 0.83 -64.15
N GLY A 38 -12.34 1.06 -65.18
CA GLY A 38 -12.44 0.34 -66.39
C GLY A 38 -13.23 -0.98 -66.29
N TYR A 39 -14.35 -0.97 -66.99
CA TYR A 39 -15.27 -2.08 -67.26
C TYR A 39 -14.61 -3.21 -68.05
N GLU A 40 -14.94 -4.44 -67.71
CA GLU A 40 -15.19 -5.50 -68.67
C GLU A 40 -16.21 -6.47 -68.08
N GLU A 41 -17.33 -6.62 -68.79
CA GLU A 41 -18.35 -7.63 -68.52
C GLU A 41 -17.83 -9.03 -68.92
N GLY A 42 -17.37 -9.74 -67.88
CA GLY A 42 -17.09 -11.17 -67.99
C GLY A 42 -18.08 -11.94 -67.14
N VAL A 43 -19.04 -12.60 -67.74
CA VAL A 43 -19.96 -13.51 -67.05
C VAL A 43 -19.15 -14.68 -66.52
N ILE A 44 -18.94 -14.72 -65.21
CA ILE A 44 -18.30 -15.86 -64.57
C ILE A 44 -19.42 -16.70 -63.92
N PRO A 45 -19.49 -17.98 -64.17
CA PRO A 45 -20.50 -18.84 -63.55
C PRO A 45 -20.23 -19.00 -62.08
N LEU A 46 -21.21 -18.67 -61.23
CA LEU A 46 -21.23 -18.92 -59.79
C LEU A 46 -21.19 -20.43 -59.54
N SER A 47 -20.01 -20.98 -59.36
CA SER A 47 -19.83 -22.24 -58.69
C SER A 47 -19.35 -21.91 -57.23
N SER A 48 -20.27 -21.51 -56.41
CA SER A 48 -20.05 -21.36 -54.97
C SER A 48 -19.96 -22.73 -54.30
N ARG A 49 -18.81 -23.37 -54.40
CA ARG A 49 -18.45 -24.37 -53.41
C ARG A 49 -17.96 -23.62 -52.15
N THR A 50 -18.90 -23.21 -51.32
CA THR A 50 -18.64 -22.91 -49.93
C THR A 50 -18.18 -24.20 -49.26
N ALA A 51 -16.85 -24.40 -49.24
CA ALA A 51 -16.24 -25.36 -48.34
C ALA A 51 -16.47 -24.81 -46.91
N GLY A 52 -17.64 -25.12 -46.38
CA GLY A 52 -17.92 -24.92 -44.98
C GLY A 52 -16.91 -25.75 -44.19
N SER A 53 -15.85 -25.11 -43.71
CA SER A 53 -15.03 -25.69 -42.68
C SER A 53 -15.94 -25.91 -41.47
N ARG A 54 -16.44 -27.13 -41.32
CA ARG A 54 -17.10 -27.58 -40.11
C ARG A 54 -16.05 -27.47 -39.02
N MET A 55 -16.01 -26.34 -38.30
CA MET A 55 -15.38 -26.27 -37.00
C MET A 55 -15.99 -27.39 -36.18
N SER A 56 -15.22 -28.44 -35.98
CA SER A 56 -15.60 -29.54 -35.11
C SER A 56 -15.79 -28.94 -33.72
N GLN A 57 -17.04 -28.70 -33.36
CA GLN A 57 -17.41 -28.33 -31.98
C GLN A 57 -17.20 -29.59 -31.14
N ARG A 58 -15.96 -29.80 -30.73
CA ARG A 58 -15.66 -30.79 -29.69
C ARG A 58 -16.18 -30.23 -28.39
N GLY A 59 -17.31 -30.74 -27.91
CA GLY A 59 -17.81 -30.46 -26.59
C GLY A 59 -16.79 -30.98 -25.54
N PHE A 60 -16.63 -30.23 -24.46
CA PHE A 60 -15.83 -30.67 -23.33
C PHE A 60 -16.39 -31.98 -22.76
N THR A 61 -15.53 -32.92 -22.49
CA THR A 61 -15.94 -34.14 -21.79
C THR A 61 -16.12 -33.86 -20.29
N LEU A 62 -17.05 -34.54 -19.64
CA LEU A 62 -17.27 -34.43 -18.19
C LEU A 62 -15.96 -34.75 -17.42
N PHE A 63 -15.18 -35.70 -17.93
CA PHE A 63 -13.88 -36.03 -17.35
C PHE A 63 -12.87 -34.88 -17.42
N GLU A 64 -12.81 -34.15 -18.53
CA GLU A 64 -11.92 -32.98 -18.69
C GLU A 64 -12.28 -31.87 -17.70
N LEU A 65 -13.59 -31.64 -17.49
CA LEU A 65 -14.04 -30.66 -16.51
C LEU A 65 -13.62 -31.06 -15.09
N ILE A 66 -13.73 -32.33 -14.70
CA ILE A 66 -13.29 -32.83 -13.39
C ILE A 66 -11.78 -32.64 -13.22
N VAL A 67 -10.99 -32.97 -14.23
CA VAL A 67 -9.53 -32.82 -14.20
C VAL A 67 -9.14 -31.35 -14.04
N VAL A 68 -9.77 -30.44 -14.77
CA VAL A 68 -9.52 -28.99 -14.65
C VAL A 68 -9.87 -28.49 -13.26
N LEU A 69 -11.02 -28.88 -12.71
CA LEU A 69 -11.41 -28.51 -11.33
C LEU A 69 -10.43 -29.05 -10.29
N PHE A 70 -9.94 -30.29 -10.48
CA PHE A 70 -8.94 -30.86 -9.56
C PHE A 70 -7.62 -30.11 -9.60
N ILE A 71 -7.11 -29.81 -10.81
CA ILE A 71 -5.87 -29.04 -10.98
C ILE A 71 -6.01 -27.61 -10.42
N THR A 72 -7.12 -26.92 -10.71
CA THR A 72 -7.37 -25.58 -10.17
C THR A 72 -7.47 -25.61 -8.65
N GLY A 73 -8.12 -26.60 -8.05
CA GLY A 73 -8.17 -26.80 -6.60
C GLY A 73 -6.78 -26.97 -5.98
N LEU A 74 -5.90 -27.76 -6.60
CA LEU A 74 -4.51 -27.91 -6.18
C LEU A 74 -3.73 -26.60 -6.23
N VAL A 75 -3.84 -25.83 -7.33
CA VAL A 75 -3.14 -24.54 -7.49
C VAL A 75 -3.62 -23.53 -6.45
N VAL A 76 -4.92 -23.44 -6.23
CA VAL A 76 -5.50 -22.54 -5.21
C VAL A 76 -5.04 -22.93 -3.80
N SER A 77 -5.00 -24.22 -3.49
CA SER A 77 -4.53 -24.72 -2.18
C SER A 77 -3.11 -24.27 -1.86
N VAL A 78 -2.18 -24.36 -2.82
CA VAL A 78 -0.80 -23.89 -2.65
C VAL A 78 -0.73 -22.37 -2.51
N ALA A 79 -1.53 -21.63 -3.26
CA ALA A 79 -1.56 -20.16 -3.20
C ALA A 79 -1.99 -19.63 -1.82
N ILE A 80 -2.98 -20.24 -1.17
CA ILE A 80 -3.48 -19.82 0.14
C ILE A 80 -2.35 -19.94 1.20
N VAL A 81 -1.60 -21.03 1.21
CA VAL A 81 -0.50 -21.24 2.18
C VAL A 81 0.64 -20.23 1.97
N ALA A 82 0.94 -19.88 0.73
CA ALA A 82 1.98 -18.90 0.42
C ALA A 82 1.61 -17.49 0.87
N THR A 83 0.34 -17.10 0.71
CA THR A 83 -0.15 -15.75 1.03
C THR A 83 -0.11 -15.46 2.53
N GLY A 84 -0.46 -16.43 3.39
CA GLY A 84 -0.46 -16.25 4.85
C GLY A 84 0.94 -15.88 5.40
N ARG A 85 1.99 -16.52 4.92
CA ARG A 85 3.37 -16.23 5.37
C ARG A 85 3.89 -14.85 4.95
N MET A 86 3.43 -14.33 3.83
CA MET A 86 3.80 -12.99 3.37
C MET A 86 3.11 -11.91 4.19
N GLN A 87 1.86 -12.14 4.57
CA GLN A 87 1.06 -11.19 5.35
C GLN A 87 1.65 -10.95 6.74
N ASP A 88 2.07 -12.01 7.45
CA ASP A 88 2.69 -11.88 8.77
C ASP A 88 3.95 -11.01 8.74
N ARG A 89 4.77 -11.16 7.70
CA ARG A 89 5.99 -10.35 7.53
C ARG A 89 5.67 -8.89 7.22
N ALA A 90 4.65 -8.64 6.41
CA ALA A 90 4.24 -7.29 6.06
C ALA A 90 3.72 -6.54 7.28
N VAL A 91 2.85 -7.16 8.08
CA VAL A 91 2.32 -6.60 9.33
C VAL A 91 3.45 -6.29 10.32
N PHE A 92 4.41 -7.20 10.47
CA PHE A 92 5.54 -7.00 11.37
C PHE A 92 6.43 -5.81 10.96
N ASN A 93 6.73 -5.70 9.66
CA ASN A 93 7.49 -4.57 9.12
C ASN A 93 6.75 -3.24 9.33
N GLU A 94 5.43 -3.26 9.19
CA GLU A 94 4.59 -2.09 9.38
C GLU A 94 4.60 -1.62 10.84
N GLU A 95 4.50 -2.52 11.82
CA GLU A 95 4.56 -2.17 13.23
C GLU A 95 5.92 -1.55 13.62
N ALA A 96 7.01 -2.13 13.17
CA ALA A 96 8.34 -1.57 13.40
C ALA A 96 8.48 -0.17 12.76
N ARG A 97 7.92 0.03 11.58
CA ARG A 97 7.91 1.31 10.88
C ARG A 97 7.07 2.37 11.61
N LYS A 98 5.93 1.98 12.18
CA LYS A 98 5.08 2.87 12.98
C LYS A 98 5.83 3.40 14.20
N ILE A 99 6.51 2.53 14.95
CA ILE A 99 7.33 2.93 16.09
C ILE A 99 8.44 3.90 15.65
N PHE A 100 9.14 3.57 14.58
CA PHE A 100 10.19 4.43 14.03
C PHE A 100 9.67 5.81 13.63
N GLN A 101 8.51 5.87 12.98
CA GLN A 101 7.87 7.13 12.59
C GLN A 101 7.41 7.94 13.82
N THR A 102 6.91 7.27 14.86
CA THR A 102 6.52 7.94 16.10
C THR A 102 7.72 8.57 16.80
N LEU A 103 8.87 7.88 16.86
CA LEU A 103 10.11 8.43 17.39
C LEU A 103 10.64 9.61 16.57
N LYS A 104 10.55 9.52 15.26
CA LYS A 104 10.90 10.63 14.35
C LYS A 104 10.00 11.85 14.59
N HIS A 105 8.70 11.61 14.70
CA HIS A 105 7.71 12.64 15.00
C HIS A 105 7.96 13.30 16.37
N ALA A 106 8.26 12.51 17.41
CA ALA A 106 8.62 13.05 18.74
C ALA A 106 9.79 14.05 18.65
N ARG A 107 10.83 13.71 17.91
CA ARG A 107 11.97 14.60 17.69
C ARG A 107 11.55 15.87 16.92
N GLU A 108 10.76 15.73 15.87
CA GLU A 108 10.27 16.86 15.08
C GLU A 108 9.45 17.83 15.93
N VAL A 109 8.50 17.30 16.73
CA VAL A 109 7.68 18.11 17.62
C VAL A 109 8.55 18.83 18.66
N SER A 110 9.52 18.13 19.28
CA SER A 110 10.39 18.74 20.27
C SER A 110 11.18 19.92 19.72
N LEU A 111 11.63 19.85 18.48
CA LEU A 111 12.34 20.90 17.77
C LEU A 111 11.43 22.10 17.42
N PHE A 112 10.26 21.81 16.81
CA PHE A 112 9.37 22.84 16.30
C PHE A 112 8.63 23.57 17.41
N GLU A 113 8.11 22.82 18.39
CA GLU A 113 7.33 23.39 19.47
C GLU A 113 8.20 23.83 20.65
N ARG A 114 9.51 23.58 20.59
CA ARG A 114 10.51 23.93 21.61
C ARG A 114 10.12 23.45 23.01
N ARG A 115 9.56 22.27 23.11
CA ARG A 115 9.18 21.61 24.36
C ARG A 115 9.77 20.22 24.46
N ASP A 116 9.85 19.72 25.70
CA ASP A 116 10.24 18.34 25.95
C ASP A 116 9.13 17.39 25.48
N VAL A 117 9.52 16.30 24.82
CA VAL A 117 8.61 15.23 24.39
C VAL A 117 9.17 13.91 24.88
N THR A 118 8.36 13.12 25.55
CA THR A 118 8.75 11.80 26.02
C THR A 118 8.05 10.71 25.23
N PHE A 119 8.83 9.81 24.63
CA PHE A 119 8.31 8.57 24.10
C PHE A 119 8.24 7.54 25.22
N ARG A 120 7.03 7.16 25.61
CA ARG A 120 6.77 6.21 26.70
C ARG A 120 6.45 4.84 26.16
N ILE A 121 6.88 3.81 26.90
CA ILE A 121 6.66 2.40 26.59
C ILE A 121 6.06 1.71 27.82
N ASP A 122 4.99 0.98 27.59
CA ASP A 122 4.45 0.01 28.53
C ASP A 122 4.67 -1.40 27.96
N GLU A 123 5.63 -2.12 28.54
CA GLU A 123 5.97 -3.48 28.09
C GLU A 123 4.89 -4.50 28.45
N GLU A 124 4.16 -4.30 29.57
CA GLU A 124 3.12 -5.23 30.05
C GLU A 124 1.89 -5.17 29.15
N GLU A 125 1.40 -3.96 28.86
CA GLU A 125 0.25 -3.74 28.01
C GLU A 125 0.64 -3.65 26.51
N LYS A 126 1.94 -3.73 26.22
CA LYS A 126 2.49 -3.66 24.84
C LYS A 126 2.02 -2.41 24.10
N ARG A 127 2.06 -1.27 24.79
CA ARG A 127 1.63 0.03 24.25
C ARG A 127 2.78 1.01 24.27
N TYR A 128 2.67 2.01 23.41
CA TYR A 128 3.57 3.15 23.37
C TYR A 128 2.80 4.41 22.99
N TRP A 129 3.26 5.56 23.48
CA TRP A 129 2.66 6.87 23.20
C TRP A 129 3.67 7.98 23.33
N LEU A 130 3.27 9.17 22.89
CA LEU A 130 4.02 10.39 23.11
C LEU A 130 3.36 11.17 24.24
N ASP A 131 4.18 11.51 25.24
CA ASP A 131 3.81 12.35 26.36
C ASP A 131 4.39 13.74 26.11
N TYR A 132 3.52 14.70 26.09
CA TYR A 132 3.85 16.11 25.86
C TYR A 132 3.83 16.94 27.14
N GLY A 133 3.73 16.31 28.31
CA GLY A 133 3.59 16.96 29.61
C GLY A 133 2.14 17.31 29.99
N ASP A 134 1.17 17.02 29.18
CA ASP A 134 -0.25 17.35 29.39
C ASP A 134 -1.07 16.19 30.00
N GLU A 135 -0.43 15.23 30.62
CA GLU A 135 -1.00 14.06 31.34
C GLU A 135 -2.04 13.21 30.57
N LYS A 136 -2.20 13.40 29.28
CA LYS A 136 -3.19 12.65 28.48
C LYS A 136 -2.53 11.56 27.65
N GLU A 137 -2.74 10.32 28.04
CA GLU A 137 -2.44 9.11 27.25
C GLU A 137 -3.28 9.03 25.94
N SER A 138 -3.78 10.16 25.44
CA SER A 138 -4.82 10.20 24.40
C SER A 138 -4.41 9.58 23.08
N ASN A 139 -3.13 9.20 22.89
CA ASN A 139 -2.58 8.64 21.64
C ASN A 139 -1.83 7.33 21.86
N ALA A 140 -2.15 6.57 22.93
CA ALA A 140 -1.52 5.27 23.15
C ALA A 140 -1.85 4.29 22.02
N ARG A 141 -0.82 3.69 21.45
CA ARG A 141 -0.93 2.70 20.36
C ARG A 141 -0.49 1.34 20.88
N ALA A 142 -1.37 0.35 20.76
CA ALA A 142 -1.04 -1.02 21.08
C ALA A 142 -0.29 -1.67 19.90
N VAL A 143 0.72 -2.45 20.21
CA VAL A 143 1.43 -3.29 19.26
C VAL A 143 0.58 -4.53 18.95
N GLY A 144 0.60 -4.99 17.71
CA GLY A 144 -0.21 -6.12 17.26
C GLY A 144 0.04 -7.41 18.05
N LYS A 145 -0.95 -8.30 18.04
CA LYS A 145 -0.86 -9.62 18.70
C LYS A 145 0.33 -10.41 18.13
N GLY A 146 1.03 -11.17 18.98
CA GLY A 146 2.18 -11.99 18.59
C GLY A 146 3.51 -11.23 18.53
N PHE A 147 3.52 -9.95 18.91
CA PHE A 147 4.76 -9.16 19.03
C PHE A 147 5.06 -8.82 20.50
N ARG A 148 6.35 -8.72 20.79
CA ARG A 148 6.87 -8.25 22.07
C ARG A 148 7.53 -6.90 21.83
N LEU A 149 7.16 -5.91 22.64
CA LEU A 149 7.78 -4.61 22.67
C LEU A 149 8.65 -4.52 23.92
N THR A 150 9.90 -4.10 23.78
CA THR A 150 10.86 -3.94 24.89
C THR A 150 11.64 -2.67 24.70
N GLY A 151 11.81 -1.89 25.74
CA GLY A 151 12.59 -0.66 25.69
C GLY A 151 12.37 0.19 26.93
N LYS A 152 13.07 1.32 26.97
CA LYS A 152 12.91 2.33 28.03
C LYS A 152 12.35 3.61 27.43
N ASP A 153 11.78 4.44 28.27
CA ASP A 153 11.32 5.78 27.90
C ASP A 153 12.47 6.60 27.29
N ILE A 154 12.17 7.33 26.24
CA ILE A 154 13.15 8.16 25.52
C ILE A 154 12.68 9.61 25.55
N PHE A 155 13.52 10.48 26.08
CA PHE A 155 13.26 11.90 26.17
C PHE A 155 13.89 12.62 24.96
N PHE A 156 13.12 13.48 24.33
CA PHE A 156 13.56 14.37 23.25
C PHE A 156 13.52 15.82 23.74
N PHE A 157 14.62 16.54 23.53
CA PHE A 157 14.78 17.89 24.01
C PHE A 157 14.69 18.94 22.90
N PRO A 158 14.29 20.18 23.21
CA PRO A 158 14.13 21.26 22.22
C PRO A 158 15.38 21.59 21.41
N LYS A 159 16.56 21.21 21.89
CA LYS A 159 17.85 21.41 21.21
C LYS A 159 18.13 20.35 20.14
N GLY A 160 17.23 19.35 19.98
CA GLY A 160 17.36 18.27 19.01
C GLY A 160 18.15 17.06 19.48
N ASN A 161 18.69 17.08 20.69
CA ASN A 161 19.29 15.94 21.38
C ASN A 161 18.23 15.09 22.07
N SER A 162 18.61 13.92 22.56
CA SER A 162 17.73 13.01 23.30
C SER A 162 18.46 12.34 24.45
N SER A 163 17.73 11.62 25.33
CA SER A 163 18.36 10.73 26.30
C SER A 163 19.07 9.54 25.63
N GLY A 164 18.82 9.33 24.35
CA GLY A 164 19.20 8.10 23.67
C GLY A 164 18.35 6.92 24.16
N GLY A 165 18.47 5.80 23.48
CA GLY A 165 17.80 4.57 23.90
C GLY A 165 17.70 3.55 22.78
N LEU A 166 17.16 2.40 23.16
CA LEU A 166 16.94 1.26 22.26
C LEU A 166 15.54 0.71 22.49
N VAL A 167 14.75 0.69 21.43
CA VAL A 167 13.43 0.05 21.39
C VAL A 167 13.53 -1.17 20.52
N LYS A 168 13.06 -2.31 21.01
CA LYS A 168 13.03 -3.56 20.26
C LYS A 168 11.59 -4.02 20.08
N ILE A 169 11.29 -4.50 18.89
CA ILE A 169 10.07 -5.23 18.61
C ILE A 169 10.45 -6.59 18.03
N GLU A 170 9.93 -7.64 18.62
CA GLU A 170 10.25 -9.03 18.30
C GLU A 170 8.98 -9.83 18.06
N ASN A 171 9.05 -10.78 17.14
CA ASN A 171 8.00 -11.78 16.94
C ASN A 171 8.26 -13.01 17.81
N GLU A 172 7.32 -13.95 17.87
CA GLU A 172 7.44 -15.19 18.64
C GLU A 172 8.62 -16.08 18.18
N LYS A 173 9.17 -15.84 16.99
CA LYS A 173 10.31 -16.58 16.43
C LYS A 173 11.66 -15.94 16.76
N GLY A 174 11.68 -14.88 17.58
CA GLY A 174 12.91 -14.17 17.95
C GLY A 174 13.50 -13.28 16.83
N GLN A 175 12.80 -13.10 15.72
CA GLN A 175 13.20 -12.16 14.69
C GLN A 175 12.66 -10.77 15.06
N GLY A 176 13.47 -9.73 14.90
CA GLY A 176 13.09 -8.45 15.39
C GLY A 176 13.68 -7.25 14.65
N TYR A 177 13.21 -6.09 15.07
CA TYR A 177 13.78 -4.81 14.74
C TYR A 177 14.26 -4.11 16.00
N ALA A 178 15.46 -3.57 15.94
CA ALA A 178 16.04 -2.70 16.95
C ALA A 178 16.05 -1.27 16.42
N ILE A 179 15.37 -0.37 17.12
CA ILE A 179 15.32 1.05 16.79
C ILE A 179 16.17 1.76 17.83
N LYS A 180 17.33 2.25 17.41
CA LYS A 180 18.26 3.00 18.26
C LYS A 180 18.07 4.48 18.03
N VAL A 181 17.94 5.25 19.10
CA VAL A 181 17.92 6.71 19.08
C VAL A 181 19.28 7.23 19.50
N ASP A 182 19.86 8.11 18.71
CA ASP A 182 21.14 8.73 19.00
C ASP A 182 20.97 9.83 20.07
N PRO A 183 21.79 9.84 21.13
CA PRO A 183 21.65 10.83 22.19
C PRO A 183 22.02 12.24 21.74
N VAL A 184 22.95 12.40 20.80
CA VAL A 184 23.44 13.71 20.37
C VAL A 184 22.51 14.33 19.32
N LEU A 185 22.14 13.53 18.32
CA LEU A 185 21.35 14.00 17.19
C LEU A 185 19.84 13.77 17.40
N GLY A 186 19.42 12.99 18.41
CA GLY A 186 18.04 12.60 18.61
C GLY A 186 17.44 11.81 17.45
N SER A 187 18.26 11.37 16.48
CA SER A 187 17.79 10.70 15.28
C SER A 187 17.59 9.21 15.51
N PRO A 188 16.41 8.64 15.18
CA PRO A 188 16.20 7.21 15.24
C PRO A 188 16.83 6.51 14.03
N SER A 189 17.36 5.31 14.25
CA SER A 189 17.86 4.40 13.23
C SER A 189 17.29 3.01 13.47
N ILE A 190 16.86 2.34 12.40
CA ILE A 190 16.25 1.01 12.47
C ILE A 190 17.19 -0.04 11.89
N ARG A 191 17.34 -1.17 12.58
CA ARG A 191 18.08 -2.35 12.13
C ARG A 191 17.28 -3.60 12.39
N ARG A 192 17.34 -4.54 11.48
CA ARG A 192 16.78 -5.89 11.66
C ARG A 192 17.84 -6.80 12.28
N PHE A 193 17.42 -7.71 13.16
CA PHE A 193 18.24 -8.77 13.73
C PHE A 193 17.51 -10.12 13.72
#